data_9647e66e6693f46365cf7171d5d8bffe
#
_entry.id   9647e66e6693f46365cf7171d5d8bffe
#
_cell.length_a   1.000
_cell.length_b   1.000
_cell.length_c   1.000
_cell.angle_alpha   90.00
_cell.angle_beta   90.00
_cell.angle_gamma   90.00
#
_symmetry.space_group_name_H-M   'P 1'
#
loop_
_entity.id
_entity.type
_entity.pdbx_description
1 polymer ?
#
loop_
_entity_poly.entity_id
_entity_poly.type
_entity_poly.pdbx_seq_one_letter_code
_entity_poly.pdbx_strand_id
1 'polypeptide(L)'
;MIIDLPRFITTGRPFWTELETMLDRFEGEPTRDLSLEKAQRFHFLYQKVSADLGRVATFSSEPELRQYLEALVARAYAEIHETRTRGVRWRPIRWFFVGFPAAFQRRVKAFWMALIVTLVGLAFGAVSLRLDDEAKAAIVPPQFAHVLQDPAKRVAEEESDNSGRSFRGRASFAAQLMQNNITVSIRAMALGMTWGIGTIILLFYNGVLLGLVGADFIMAGQTPFLLGWILPHGSIELPAVIIGGQAGLALGGALLGQGNRAPLSSRLRSVAPDIATLIGGVAVMLVWAGLVESYFSQHHQPRLPYSLKISFGLIELVVLVTFLTSPLWFRRRNRQEQ
;
A
#
# COMPACT_ATOMS: atom_id res chain seq x y z
N MET A 1 -59.10 -7.95 -16.66
CA MET A 1 -58.78 -6.89 -17.67
C MET A 1 -58.02 -7.59 -18.78
N ILE A 2 -58.62 -7.78 -19.93
CA ILE A 2 -57.99 -8.48 -21.08
C ILE A 2 -57.10 -7.43 -21.76
N ILE A 3 -55.79 -7.73 -21.89
CA ILE A 3 -54.89 -6.83 -22.63
C ILE A 3 -55.16 -7.01 -24.10
N ASP A 4 -55.34 -5.89 -24.84
CA ASP A 4 -55.31 -5.88 -26.30
C ASP A 4 -53.84 -6.14 -26.74
N LEU A 5 -53.51 -7.41 -26.92
CA LEU A 5 -52.17 -7.90 -27.21
C LEU A 5 -51.54 -7.26 -28.48
N PRO A 6 -52.25 -7.16 -29.63
CA PRO A 6 -51.72 -6.48 -30.82
C PRO A 6 -51.31 -5.04 -30.54
N ARG A 7 -52.15 -4.29 -29.85
CA ARG A 7 -51.88 -2.91 -29.47
C ARG A 7 -50.72 -2.78 -28.47
N PHE A 8 -50.64 -3.72 -27.52
CA PHE A 8 -49.55 -3.78 -26.54
C PHE A 8 -48.20 -4.01 -27.21
N ILE A 9 -48.11 -4.97 -28.15
CA ILE A 9 -46.90 -5.30 -28.89
C ILE A 9 -46.49 -4.07 -29.78
N THR A 10 -47.41 -3.48 -30.48
CA THR A 10 -47.12 -2.33 -31.35
C THR A 10 -46.57 -1.16 -30.57
N THR A 11 -47.09 -0.90 -29.36
CA THR A 11 -46.66 0.20 -28.51
C THR A 11 -45.35 -0.09 -27.79
N GLY A 12 -45.11 -1.34 -27.40
CA GLY A 12 -43.93 -1.74 -26.63
C GLY A 12 -42.69 -2.00 -27.47
N ARG A 13 -42.89 -2.54 -28.67
CA ARG A 13 -41.81 -2.99 -29.58
C ARG A 13 -40.70 -1.98 -29.84
N PRO A 14 -40.97 -0.68 -30.03
CA PRO A 14 -39.91 0.31 -30.22
C PRO A 14 -38.92 0.38 -29.03
N PHE A 15 -39.43 0.29 -27.81
CA PHE A 15 -38.62 0.31 -26.60
C PHE A 15 -37.82 -0.98 -26.40
N TRP A 16 -38.39 -2.13 -26.75
CA TRP A 16 -37.73 -3.42 -26.66
C TRP A 16 -36.56 -3.50 -27.64
N THR A 17 -36.79 -3.09 -28.90
CA THR A 17 -35.75 -3.06 -29.96
C THR A 17 -34.66 -2.04 -29.62
N GLU A 18 -35.00 -0.88 -29.03
CA GLU A 18 -34.02 0.13 -28.62
C GLU A 18 -33.13 -0.45 -27.48
N LEU A 19 -33.70 -1.11 -26.48
CA LEU A 19 -32.95 -1.75 -25.40
C LEU A 19 -32.03 -2.86 -25.94
N GLU A 20 -32.55 -3.73 -26.83
CA GLU A 20 -31.78 -4.78 -27.47
C GLU A 20 -30.59 -4.21 -28.26
N THR A 21 -30.82 -3.20 -29.08
CA THR A 21 -29.75 -2.52 -29.83
C THR A 21 -28.69 -1.91 -28.89
N MET A 22 -29.10 -1.35 -27.76
CA MET A 22 -28.16 -0.82 -26.76
C MET A 22 -27.34 -1.94 -26.12
N LEU A 23 -27.95 -3.07 -25.78
CA LEU A 23 -27.27 -4.23 -25.21
C LEU A 23 -26.26 -4.85 -26.19
N ASP A 24 -26.65 -5.03 -27.45
CA ASP A 24 -25.76 -5.55 -28.50
C ASP A 24 -24.53 -4.65 -28.70
N ARG A 25 -24.69 -3.33 -28.61
CA ARG A 25 -23.57 -2.39 -28.64
C ARG A 25 -22.67 -2.50 -27.43
N PHE A 26 -23.22 -2.78 -26.25
CA PHE A 26 -22.43 -2.96 -25.01
C PHE A 26 -21.62 -4.25 -25.05
N GLU A 27 -22.13 -5.31 -25.67
CA GLU A 27 -21.40 -6.56 -25.88
C GLU A 27 -20.25 -6.39 -26.88
N GLY A 28 -20.44 -5.56 -27.93
CA GLY A 28 -19.43 -5.31 -28.97
C GLY A 28 -18.31 -4.35 -28.55
N GLU A 29 -18.56 -3.40 -27.65
CA GLU A 29 -17.61 -2.39 -27.20
C GLU A 29 -17.55 -2.28 -25.67
N PRO A 30 -16.93 -3.21 -24.97
CA PRO A 30 -16.96 -3.25 -23.49
C PRO A 30 -16.21 -2.13 -22.78
N THR A 31 -15.51 -1.25 -23.49
CA THR A 31 -14.62 -0.19 -22.93
C THR A 31 -15.16 1.24 -23.07
N ARG A 32 -16.37 1.42 -23.56
CA ARG A 32 -16.93 2.76 -23.83
C ARG A 32 -17.43 3.43 -22.54
N ASP A 33 -17.00 4.66 -22.29
CA ASP A 33 -17.60 5.50 -21.21
C ASP A 33 -19.04 5.86 -21.63
N LEU A 34 -20.01 5.35 -20.87
CA LEU A 34 -21.41 5.75 -21.01
C LEU A 34 -21.56 7.21 -20.59
N SER A 35 -22.03 8.07 -21.49
CA SER A 35 -22.47 9.40 -21.07
C SER A 35 -23.66 9.28 -20.11
N LEU A 36 -23.82 10.25 -19.21
CA LEU A 36 -24.93 10.27 -18.24
C LEU A 36 -26.29 10.13 -18.93
N GLU A 37 -26.47 10.78 -20.07
CA GLU A 37 -27.70 10.73 -20.86
C GLU A 37 -28.02 9.31 -21.33
N LYS A 38 -27.01 8.58 -21.86
CA LYS A 38 -27.17 7.19 -22.30
C LYS A 38 -27.47 6.26 -21.13
N ALA A 39 -26.82 6.48 -19.96
CA ALA A 39 -27.08 5.70 -18.78
C ALA A 39 -28.52 5.91 -18.25
N GLN A 40 -29.01 7.14 -18.26
CA GLN A 40 -30.39 7.48 -17.90
C GLN A 40 -31.39 6.84 -18.88
N ARG A 41 -31.11 6.90 -20.20
CA ARG A 41 -31.95 6.27 -21.22
C ARG A 41 -32.00 4.77 -21.07
N PHE A 42 -30.86 4.11 -20.85
CA PHE A 42 -30.78 2.67 -20.60
C PHE A 42 -31.57 2.26 -19.37
N HIS A 43 -31.45 2.99 -18.28
CA HIS A 43 -32.21 2.73 -17.04
C HIS A 43 -33.72 2.86 -17.26
N PHE A 44 -34.15 3.91 -17.98
CA PHE A 44 -35.56 4.09 -18.36
C PHE A 44 -36.08 2.92 -19.18
N LEU A 45 -35.34 2.49 -20.21
CA LEU A 45 -35.72 1.34 -21.05
C LEU A 45 -35.82 0.04 -20.24
N TYR A 46 -34.82 -0.20 -19.35
CA TYR A 46 -34.88 -1.36 -18.45
C TYR A 46 -36.12 -1.38 -17.58
N GLN A 47 -36.45 -0.25 -16.93
CA GLN A 47 -37.67 -0.15 -16.12
C GLN A 47 -38.94 -0.38 -16.94
N LYS A 48 -39.00 0.22 -18.13
CA LYS A 48 -40.15 0.10 -19.05
C LYS A 48 -40.36 -1.35 -19.50
N VAL A 49 -39.31 -2.02 -19.96
CA VAL A 49 -39.36 -3.42 -20.43
C VAL A 49 -39.66 -4.38 -19.27
N SER A 50 -39.11 -4.14 -18.07
CA SER A 50 -39.42 -4.92 -16.86
C SER A 50 -40.92 -4.79 -16.47
N ALA A 51 -41.48 -3.60 -16.59
CA ALA A 51 -42.91 -3.40 -16.35
C ALA A 51 -43.78 -4.11 -17.42
N ASP A 52 -43.35 -4.09 -18.68
CA ASP A 52 -44.03 -4.78 -19.75
C ASP A 52 -43.97 -6.32 -19.59
N LEU A 53 -42.83 -6.86 -19.14
CA LEU A 53 -42.70 -8.26 -18.75
C LEU A 53 -43.69 -8.65 -17.62
N GLY A 54 -43.76 -7.82 -16.57
CA GLY A 54 -44.72 -8.03 -15.48
C GLY A 54 -46.18 -8.09 -15.96
N ARG A 55 -46.56 -7.26 -16.93
CA ARG A 55 -47.88 -7.25 -17.54
C ARG A 55 -48.12 -8.52 -18.36
N VAL A 56 -47.16 -8.94 -19.21
CA VAL A 56 -47.25 -10.15 -20.00
C VAL A 56 -47.34 -11.39 -19.10
N ALA A 57 -46.52 -11.48 -18.07
CA ALA A 57 -46.52 -12.60 -17.13
C ALA A 57 -47.86 -12.76 -16.36
N THR A 58 -48.56 -11.61 -16.14
CA THR A 58 -49.81 -11.61 -15.36
C THR A 58 -51.06 -11.83 -16.25
N PHE A 59 -51.07 -11.34 -17.50
CA PHE A 59 -52.30 -11.18 -18.28
C PHE A 59 -52.26 -11.84 -19.66
N SER A 60 -51.19 -12.51 -20.05
CA SER A 60 -51.06 -13.12 -21.37
C SER A 60 -50.56 -14.56 -21.30
N SER A 61 -51.09 -15.42 -22.19
CA SER A 61 -50.66 -16.82 -22.37
C SER A 61 -49.62 -16.97 -23.49
N GLU A 62 -49.00 -15.91 -23.96
CA GLU A 62 -48.04 -15.95 -25.07
C GLU A 62 -46.62 -16.28 -24.59
N PRO A 63 -46.18 -17.53 -24.66
CA PRO A 63 -44.92 -17.98 -24.10
C PRO A 63 -43.70 -17.38 -24.83
N GLU A 64 -43.80 -17.16 -26.14
CA GLU A 64 -42.70 -16.62 -26.95
C GLU A 64 -42.40 -15.18 -26.59
N LEU A 65 -43.43 -14.34 -26.47
CA LEU A 65 -43.27 -12.94 -26.08
C LEU A 65 -42.71 -12.84 -24.66
N ARG A 66 -43.19 -13.69 -23.77
CA ARG A 66 -42.69 -13.73 -22.38
C ARG A 66 -41.22 -14.12 -22.34
N GLN A 67 -40.80 -15.18 -23.03
CA GLN A 67 -39.40 -15.62 -23.09
C GLN A 67 -38.48 -14.52 -23.67
N TYR A 68 -38.93 -13.85 -24.74
CA TYR A 68 -38.19 -12.75 -25.32
C TYR A 68 -37.96 -11.60 -24.32
N LEU A 69 -39.02 -11.16 -23.62
CA LEU A 69 -38.89 -10.09 -22.62
C LEU A 69 -38.09 -10.53 -21.38
N GLU A 70 -38.23 -11.80 -20.92
CA GLU A 70 -37.42 -12.34 -19.86
C GLU A 70 -35.92 -12.35 -20.22
N ALA A 71 -35.57 -12.79 -21.42
CA ALA A 71 -34.19 -12.76 -21.91
C ALA A 71 -33.62 -11.32 -21.99
N LEU A 72 -34.41 -10.38 -22.49
CA LEU A 72 -34.02 -8.99 -22.63
C LEU A 72 -33.81 -8.32 -21.26
N VAL A 73 -34.71 -8.53 -20.30
CA VAL A 73 -34.60 -8.02 -18.92
C VAL A 73 -33.42 -8.67 -18.20
N ALA A 74 -33.18 -9.98 -18.37
CA ALA A 74 -32.05 -10.66 -17.77
C ALA A 74 -30.71 -10.13 -18.29
N ARG A 75 -30.57 -9.89 -19.61
CA ARG A 75 -29.38 -9.26 -20.21
C ARG A 75 -29.16 -7.85 -19.65
N ALA A 76 -30.23 -7.05 -19.58
CA ALA A 76 -30.14 -5.69 -19.04
C ALA A 76 -29.78 -5.67 -17.55
N TYR A 77 -30.35 -6.61 -16.78
CA TYR A 77 -30.02 -6.79 -15.36
C TYR A 77 -28.56 -7.18 -15.16
N ALA A 78 -28.06 -8.12 -15.95
CA ALA A 78 -26.66 -8.53 -15.93
C ALA A 78 -25.74 -7.31 -16.21
N GLU A 79 -26.08 -6.49 -17.22
CA GLU A 79 -25.28 -5.29 -17.53
C GLU A 79 -25.27 -4.24 -16.43
N ILE A 80 -26.38 -4.05 -15.70
CA ILE A 80 -26.49 -3.13 -14.57
C ILE A 80 -25.71 -3.63 -13.35
N HIS A 81 -25.75 -4.96 -13.09
CA HIS A 81 -25.23 -5.56 -11.87
C HIS A 81 -23.88 -6.24 -12.09
N GLU A 82 -23.51 -6.48 -13.35
CA GLU A 82 -22.17 -6.92 -13.65
C GLU A 82 -21.21 -5.81 -13.25
N THR A 83 -20.57 -5.97 -12.10
CA THR A 83 -19.34 -5.26 -11.81
C THR A 83 -18.33 -5.74 -12.85
N ARG A 84 -18.42 -5.21 -14.07
CA ARG A 84 -17.32 -5.32 -15.02
C ARG A 84 -16.13 -4.73 -14.30
N THR A 85 -15.39 -5.56 -13.62
CA THR A 85 -14.00 -5.27 -13.31
C THR A 85 -13.40 -5.03 -14.69
N ARG A 86 -13.38 -3.75 -15.09
CA ARG A 86 -12.55 -3.30 -16.23
C ARG A 86 -11.30 -4.09 -16.05
N GLY A 87 -10.96 -4.94 -17.02
CA GLY A 87 -9.70 -5.66 -16.98
C GLY A 87 -8.63 -4.60 -16.81
N VAL A 88 -8.29 -4.31 -15.54
CA VAL A 88 -7.29 -3.30 -15.19
C VAL A 88 -6.04 -3.84 -15.84
N ARG A 89 -5.70 -3.33 -17.04
CA ARG A 89 -4.41 -3.61 -17.65
C ARG A 89 -3.39 -3.22 -16.60
N TRP A 90 -2.95 -4.22 -15.83
CA TRP A 90 -1.99 -4.02 -14.77
C TRP A 90 -0.73 -3.41 -15.40
N ARG A 91 -0.44 -2.16 -15.05
CA ARG A 91 0.73 -1.41 -15.52
C ARG A 91 1.66 -1.23 -14.33
N PRO A 92 2.51 -2.23 -14.01
CA PRO A 92 3.29 -2.24 -12.78
C PRO A 92 4.22 -1.03 -12.65
N ILE A 93 4.83 -0.60 -13.76
CA ILE A 93 5.69 0.59 -13.78
C ILE A 93 4.89 1.85 -13.40
N ARG A 94 3.73 2.07 -14.04
CA ARG A 94 2.88 3.23 -13.72
C ARG A 94 2.32 3.15 -12.30
N TRP A 95 1.96 1.94 -11.86
CA TRP A 95 1.50 1.72 -10.50
C TRP A 95 2.58 2.12 -9.48
N PHE A 96 3.83 1.69 -9.66
CA PHE A 96 4.92 2.02 -8.75
C PHE A 96 5.28 3.50 -8.82
N PHE A 97 5.56 4.06 -10.02
CA PHE A 97 6.06 5.43 -10.14
C PHE A 97 5.00 6.53 -9.96
N VAL A 98 3.72 6.23 -10.13
CA VAL A 98 2.63 7.20 -10.00
C VAL A 98 1.65 6.84 -8.89
N GLY A 99 1.22 5.59 -8.84
CA GLY A 99 0.23 5.11 -7.88
C GLY A 99 0.72 5.12 -6.44
N PHE A 100 1.93 4.60 -6.20
CA PHE A 100 2.52 4.51 -4.87
C PHE A 100 2.80 5.88 -4.23
N PRO A 101 3.49 6.84 -4.87
CA PRO A 101 3.64 8.18 -4.31
C PRO A 101 2.30 8.90 -4.09
N ALA A 102 1.32 8.68 -4.98
CA ALA A 102 0.00 9.26 -4.81
C ALA A 102 -0.74 8.68 -3.58
N ALA A 103 -0.68 7.37 -3.34
CA ALA A 103 -1.23 6.73 -2.15
C ALA A 103 -0.53 7.22 -0.88
N PHE A 104 0.81 7.32 -0.89
CA PHE A 104 1.60 7.89 0.19
C PHE A 104 1.12 9.30 0.56
N GLN A 105 0.96 10.19 -0.44
CA GLN A 105 0.52 11.56 -0.21
C GLN A 105 -0.93 11.68 0.27
N ARG A 106 -1.84 10.79 -0.17
CA ARG A 106 -3.21 10.77 0.36
C ARG A 106 -3.27 10.46 1.85
N ARG A 107 -2.31 9.69 2.36
CA ARG A 107 -2.23 9.25 3.76
C ARG A 107 -1.06 9.88 4.54
N VAL A 108 -0.49 10.98 4.06
CA VAL A 108 0.73 11.59 4.61
C VAL A 108 0.62 11.98 6.09
N LYS A 109 -0.59 12.29 6.60
CA LYS A 109 -0.79 12.55 8.04
C LYS A 109 -0.47 11.32 8.90
N ALA A 110 -0.87 10.11 8.45
CA ALA A 110 -0.54 8.87 9.12
C ALA A 110 0.97 8.57 9.05
N PHE A 111 1.66 8.95 7.96
CA PHE A 111 3.11 8.86 7.86
C PHE A 111 3.81 9.73 8.90
N TRP A 112 3.42 11.01 9.03
CA TRP A 112 4.02 11.90 10.03
C TRP A 112 3.81 11.39 11.45
N MET A 113 2.63 10.84 11.75
CA MET A 113 2.38 10.23 13.05
C MET A 113 3.28 9.02 13.28
N ALA A 114 3.41 8.10 12.29
CA ALA A 114 4.31 6.96 12.35
C ALA A 114 5.77 7.38 12.57
N LEU A 115 6.24 8.40 11.83
CA LEU A 115 7.58 8.94 11.95
C LEU A 115 7.82 9.53 13.34
N ILE A 116 6.91 10.37 13.85
CA ILE A 116 7.04 10.98 15.19
C ILE A 116 7.12 9.91 16.27
N VAL A 117 6.25 8.91 16.23
CA VAL A 117 6.26 7.79 17.20
C VAL A 117 7.60 7.06 17.17
N THR A 118 8.12 6.78 15.97
CA THR A 118 9.43 6.11 15.81
C THR A 118 10.57 7.00 16.35
N LEU A 119 10.57 8.30 16.07
CA LEU A 119 11.58 9.23 16.57
C LEU A 119 11.53 9.41 18.10
N VAL A 120 10.33 9.43 18.68
CA VAL A 120 10.17 9.45 20.15
C VAL A 120 10.73 8.17 20.76
N GLY A 121 10.47 7.01 20.16
CA GLY A 121 11.08 5.75 20.58
C GLY A 121 12.61 5.77 20.48
N LEU A 122 13.14 6.29 19.37
CA LEU A 122 14.58 6.43 19.16
C LEU A 122 15.23 7.31 20.24
N ALA A 123 14.63 8.47 20.52
CA ALA A 123 15.11 9.36 21.57
C ALA A 123 15.06 8.68 22.95
N PHE A 124 13.97 7.95 23.25
CA PHE A 124 13.82 7.20 24.49
C PHE A 124 14.91 6.13 24.64
N GLY A 125 15.17 5.30 23.62
CA GLY A 125 16.21 4.27 23.67
C GLY A 125 17.62 4.85 23.84
N ALA A 126 17.92 5.95 23.13
CA ALA A 126 19.21 6.62 23.25
C ALA A 126 19.42 7.26 24.65
N VAL A 127 18.38 7.83 25.24
CA VAL A 127 18.43 8.42 26.59
C VAL A 127 18.51 7.32 27.65
N SER A 128 17.74 6.23 27.50
CA SER A 128 17.78 5.11 28.47
C SER A 128 19.18 4.53 28.63
N LEU A 129 19.93 4.34 27.55
CA LEU A 129 21.30 3.84 27.60
C LEU A 129 22.28 4.82 28.30
N ARG A 130 22.03 6.14 28.18
CA ARG A 130 22.86 7.15 28.86
C ARG A 130 22.61 7.25 30.36
N LEU A 131 21.40 6.90 30.79
CA LEU A 131 21.00 6.98 32.19
C LEU A 131 21.31 5.71 32.98
N ASP A 132 21.32 4.54 32.30
CA ASP A 132 21.50 3.24 32.90
C ASP A 132 22.18 2.30 31.91
N ASP A 133 23.39 1.86 32.27
CA ASP A 133 24.18 0.89 31.49
C ASP A 133 23.52 -0.49 31.39
N GLU A 134 22.64 -0.85 32.32
CA GLU A 134 21.87 -2.09 32.29
C GLU A 134 20.66 -2.03 31.40
N ALA A 135 20.24 -0.83 30.96
CA ALA A 135 19.09 -0.63 30.07
C ALA A 135 19.18 -1.47 28.78
N LYS A 136 20.41 -1.67 28.29
CA LYS A 136 20.67 -2.47 27.09
C LYS A 136 20.26 -3.94 27.32
N ALA A 137 20.62 -4.53 28.44
CA ALA A 137 20.27 -5.90 28.78
C ALA A 137 18.78 -6.09 29.08
N ALA A 138 18.14 -5.06 29.64
CA ALA A 138 16.71 -5.09 29.98
C ALA A 138 15.80 -4.91 28.77
N ILE A 139 16.22 -4.10 27.77
CA ILE A 139 15.37 -3.71 26.62
C ILE A 139 15.56 -4.65 25.43
N VAL A 140 16.77 -5.17 25.19
CA VAL A 140 17.11 -5.98 24.01
C VAL A 140 16.58 -7.41 24.19
N PRO A 141 15.70 -7.90 23.29
CA PRO A 141 15.20 -9.27 23.39
C PRO A 141 16.30 -10.30 23.14
N PRO A 142 16.16 -11.54 23.67
CA PRO A 142 17.16 -12.60 23.55
C PRO A 142 17.57 -12.93 22.10
N GLN A 143 16.65 -12.82 21.15
CA GLN A 143 16.94 -13.06 19.74
C GLN A 143 17.91 -12.04 19.13
N PHE A 144 18.09 -10.89 19.76
CA PHE A 144 19.03 -9.84 19.40
C PHE A 144 20.24 -9.77 20.34
N ALA A 145 20.56 -10.84 21.06
CA ALA A 145 21.67 -10.88 22.01
C ALA A 145 23.03 -10.47 21.41
N HIS A 146 23.22 -10.63 20.08
CA HIS A 146 24.41 -10.14 19.38
C HIS A 146 24.58 -8.60 19.46
N VAL A 147 23.49 -7.85 19.70
CA VAL A 147 23.51 -6.40 19.94
C VAL A 147 24.10 -6.05 21.31
N LEU A 148 24.13 -7.02 22.25
CA LEU A 148 24.70 -6.82 23.58
C LEU A 148 26.24 -6.80 23.59
N GLN A 149 26.89 -7.24 22.50
CA GLN A 149 28.34 -7.17 22.35
C GLN A 149 28.87 -5.73 22.43
N ASP A 150 30.12 -5.60 22.88
CA ASP A 150 30.85 -4.32 22.82
C ASP A 150 30.99 -3.84 21.38
N PRO A 151 30.54 -2.63 21.05
CA PRO A 151 30.60 -2.09 19.70
C PRO A 151 32.01 -2.06 19.09
N ALA A 152 33.04 -1.75 19.92
CA ALA A 152 34.43 -1.69 19.43
C ALA A 152 34.94 -3.08 19.03
N LYS A 153 34.62 -4.12 19.81
CA LYS A 153 34.96 -5.52 19.47
C LYS A 153 34.24 -5.94 18.20
N ARG A 154 32.96 -5.64 18.08
CA ARG A 154 32.18 -5.96 16.89
C ARG A 154 32.73 -5.31 15.65
N VAL A 155 33.12 -4.02 15.71
CA VAL A 155 33.76 -3.33 14.58
C VAL A 155 35.07 -4.00 14.19
N ALA A 156 35.92 -4.30 15.16
CA ALA A 156 37.20 -4.98 14.91
C ALA A 156 37.00 -6.37 14.25
N GLU A 157 36.02 -7.14 14.69
CA GLU A 157 35.65 -8.42 14.09
C GLU A 157 35.15 -8.25 12.64
N GLU A 158 34.24 -7.31 12.40
CA GLU A 158 33.69 -7.09 11.05
C GLU A 158 34.73 -6.52 10.05
N GLU A 159 35.68 -5.73 10.53
CA GLU A 159 36.79 -5.21 9.70
C GLU A 159 37.89 -6.27 9.47
N SER A 160 38.17 -7.15 10.45
CA SER A 160 39.15 -8.23 10.32
C SER A 160 38.65 -9.38 9.46
N ASP A 161 37.39 -9.71 9.54
CA ASP A 161 36.74 -10.84 8.84
C ASP A 161 36.43 -10.55 7.35
N ASN A 162 36.92 -9.43 6.83
CA ASN A 162 36.70 -8.97 5.46
C ASN A 162 37.18 -9.94 4.37
N SER A 163 37.94 -11.00 4.73
CA SER A 163 38.44 -12.03 3.83
C SER A 163 37.66 -13.36 3.87
N GLY A 164 36.82 -13.60 4.86
CA GLY A 164 36.35 -14.96 5.21
C GLY A 164 34.86 -15.23 4.99
N ARG A 165 33.97 -14.24 5.03
CA ARG A 165 32.55 -14.53 4.79
C ARG A 165 32.27 -14.90 3.36
N SER A 166 31.94 -16.16 3.12
CA SER A 166 31.48 -16.68 1.84
C SER A 166 30.31 -15.83 1.30
N PHE A 167 30.21 -15.67 -0.02
CA PHE A 167 29.04 -15.06 -0.68
C PHE A 167 27.72 -15.62 -0.14
N ARG A 168 27.65 -16.92 0.17
CA ARG A 168 26.46 -17.55 0.80
C ARG A 168 26.16 -17.00 2.19
N GLY A 169 27.16 -16.73 3.02
CA GLY A 169 26.95 -16.18 4.38
C GLY A 169 26.40 -14.75 4.32
N ARG A 170 26.91 -13.92 3.38
CA ARG A 170 26.40 -12.55 3.19
C ARG A 170 24.98 -12.53 2.64
N ALA A 171 24.69 -13.37 1.66
CA ALA A 171 23.34 -13.49 1.10
C ALA A 171 22.32 -14.01 2.14
N SER A 172 22.73 -14.95 3.00
CA SER A 172 21.88 -15.44 4.08
C SER A 172 21.56 -14.36 5.11
N PHE A 173 22.54 -13.55 5.51
CA PHE A 173 22.34 -12.46 6.46
C PHE A 173 21.41 -11.37 5.87
N ALA A 174 21.64 -10.97 4.63
CA ALA A 174 20.80 -10.01 3.93
C ALA A 174 19.35 -10.52 3.78
N ALA A 175 19.17 -11.81 3.48
CA ALA A 175 17.85 -12.42 3.40
C ALA A 175 17.15 -12.42 4.78
N GLN A 176 17.86 -12.67 5.87
CA GLN A 176 17.28 -12.61 7.22
C GLN A 176 16.88 -11.18 7.60
N LEU A 177 17.71 -10.18 7.28
CA LEU A 177 17.42 -8.79 7.56
C LEU A 177 16.20 -8.32 6.75
N MET A 178 16.18 -8.61 5.46
CA MET A 178 15.03 -8.33 4.59
C MET A 178 13.75 -9.01 5.10
N GLN A 179 13.80 -10.29 5.49
CA GLN A 179 12.68 -11.02 6.05
C GLN A 179 12.18 -10.39 7.35
N ASN A 180 13.08 -9.95 8.23
CA ASN A 180 12.72 -9.24 9.44
C ASN A 180 11.96 -7.94 9.13
N ASN A 181 12.48 -7.11 8.24
CA ASN A 181 11.89 -5.82 7.90
C ASN A 181 10.55 -5.95 7.15
N ILE A 182 10.41 -6.97 6.28
CA ILE A 182 9.11 -7.34 5.68
C ILE A 182 8.12 -7.73 6.78
N THR A 183 8.54 -8.59 7.71
CA THR A 183 7.69 -9.08 8.80
C THR A 183 7.25 -7.93 9.70
N VAL A 184 8.16 -7.03 10.08
CA VAL A 184 7.85 -5.84 10.89
C VAL A 184 6.88 -4.91 10.16
N SER A 185 7.10 -4.67 8.87
CA SER A 185 6.20 -3.81 8.05
C SER A 185 4.79 -4.38 7.94
N ILE A 186 4.67 -5.70 7.71
CA ILE A 186 3.37 -6.38 7.66
C ILE A 186 2.70 -6.36 9.04
N ARG A 187 3.44 -6.62 10.12
CA ARG A 187 2.92 -6.54 11.50
C ARG A 187 2.46 -5.13 11.83
N ALA A 188 3.23 -4.10 11.46
CA ALA A 188 2.86 -2.71 11.67
C ALA A 188 1.53 -2.36 10.97
N MET A 189 1.33 -2.85 9.74
CA MET A 189 0.05 -2.70 9.04
C MET A 189 -1.08 -3.50 9.70
N ALA A 190 -0.85 -4.78 10.01
CA ALA A 190 -1.87 -5.68 10.57
C ALA A 190 -2.35 -5.21 11.96
N LEU A 191 -1.43 -4.74 12.79
CA LEU A 191 -1.74 -4.19 14.12
C LEU A 191 -2.56 -2.90 14.04
N GLY A 192 -2.71 -2.28 12.87
CA GLY A 192 -3.69 -1.24 12.61
C GLY A 192 -5.13 -1.67 12.91
N MET A 193 -5.44 -2.98 12.87
CA MET A 193 -6.73 -3.54 13.28
C MET A 193 -7.06 -3.34 14.76
N THR A 194 -6.08 -3.04 15.60
CA THR A 194 -6.26 -2.66 16.99
C THR A 194 -6.52 -1.15 17.15
N TRP A 195 -7.28 -0.56 16.23
CA TRP A 195 -7.51 0.89 16.14
C TRP A 195 -6.21 1.71 16.02
N GLY A 196 -5.14 1.10 15.55
CA GLY A 196 -3.82 1.70 15.39
C GLY A 196 -2.92 1.66 16.63
N ILE A 197 -3.42 1.25 17.80
CA ILE A 197 -2.65 1.21 19.06
C ILE A 197 -1.47 0.25 18.93
N GLY A 198 -1.68 -0.95 18.44
CA GLY A 198 -0.61 -1.93 18.23
C GLY A 198 0.47 -1.45 17.26
N THR A 199 0.07 -0.71 16.21
CA THR A 199 1.02 -0.08 15.28
C THR A 199 1.89 0.95 16.01
N ILE A 200 1.30 1.81 16.86
CA ILE A 200 2.04 2.79 17.65
C ILE A 200 3.05 2.11 18.57
N ILE A 201 2.64 1.08 19.31
CA ILE A 201 3.52 0.32 20.21
C ILE A 201 4.68 -0.32 19.45
N LEU A 202 4.38 -0.95 18.31
CA LEU A 202 5.41 -1.60 17.49
C LEU A 202 6.42 -0.60 16.93
N LEU A 203 5.97 0.52 16.39
CA LEU A 203 6.85 1.57 15.85
C LEU A 203 7.69 2.23 16.93
N PHE A 204 7.09 2.53 18.09
CA PHE A 204 7.82 3.05 19.25
C PHE A 204 8.93 2.09 19.67
N TYR A 205 8.61 0.81 19.83
CA TYR A 205 9.58 -0.21 20.23
C TYR A 205 10.72 -0.38 19.20
N ASN A 206 10.42 -0.38 17.92
CA ASN A 206 11.45 -0.40 16.86
C ASN A 206 12.34 0.86 16.94
N GLY A 207 11.75 2.02 17.22
CA GLY A 207 12.50 3.25 17.48
C GLY A 207 13.43 3.09 18.68
N VAL A 208 12.93 2.54 19.80
CA VAL A 208 13.74 2.31 21.04
C VAL A 208 14.96 1.46 20.74
N LEU A 209 14.80 0.34 20.03
CA LEU A 209 15.93 -0.53 19.67
C LEU A 209 16.95 0.19 18.78
N LEU A 210 16.48 0.94 17.79
CA LEU A 210 17.35 1.72 16.90
C LEU A 210 18.12 2.80 17.66
N GLY A 211 17.44 3.50 18.57
CA GLY A 211 18.04 4.54 19.39
C GLY A 211 19.09 4.02 20.36
N LEU A 212 18.81 2.87 20.99
CA LEU A 212 19.72 2.20 21.89
C LEU A 212 20.99 1.75 21.17
N VAL A 213 20.84 1.04 20.03
CA VAL A 213 21.99 0.58 19.22
C VAL A 213 22.78 1.77 18.68
N GLY A 214 22.10 2.81 18.17
CA GLY A 214 22.75 4.00 17.65
C GLY A 214 23.57 4.72 18.74
N ALA A 215 23.00 4.92 19.92
CA ALA A 215 23.69 5.56 21.04
C ALA A 215 24.90 4.75 21.51
N ASP A 216 24.78 3.42 21.57
CA ASP A 216 25.86 2.53 21.98
C ASP A 216 27.10 2.65 21.06
N PHE A 217 26.90 2.60 19.75
CA PHE A 217 27.99 2.78 18.79
C PHE A 217 28.58 4.21 18.81
N ILE A 218 27.74 5.24 19.01
CA ILE A 218 28.21 6.64 19.09
C ILE A 218 29.04 6.84 20.36
N MET A 219 28.60 6.31 21.51
CA MET A 219 29.34 6.40 22.76
C MET A 219 30.66 5.64 22.72
N ALA A 220 30.71 4.52 21.99
CA ALA A 220 31.95 3.77 21.74
C ALA A 220 32.88 4.42 20.68
N GLY A 221 32.54 5.60 20.14
CA GLY A 221 33.35 6.29 19.12
C GLY A 221 33.28 5.68 17.72
N GLN A 222 32.35 4.74 17.48
CA GLN A 222 32.20 3.98 16.23
C GLN A 222 31.18 4.58 15.26
N THR A 223 30.97 5.90 15.32
CA THR A 223 30.01 6.63 14.46
C THR A 223 30.25 6.41 12.95
N PRO A 224 31.50 6.45 12.42
CA PRO A 224 31.73 6.23 10.99
C PRO A 224 31.31 4.82 10.53
N PHE A 225 31.58 3.79 11.32
CA PHE A 225 31.12 2.43 11.07
C PHE A 225 29.60 2.35 11.07
N LEU A 226 28.95 2.87 12.13
CA LEU A 226 27.51 2.87 12.28
C LEU A 226 26.81 3.50 11.05
N LEU A 227 27.21 4.69 10.65
CA LEU A 227 26.65 5.39 9.51
C LEU A 227 26.94 4.66 8.18
N GLY A 228 28.17 4.19 8.00
CA GLY A 228 28.57 3.44 6.82
C GLY A 228 27.90 2.06 6.73
N TRP A 229 27.44 1.51 7.86
CA TRP A 229 26.69 0.25 7.88
C TRP A 229 25.21 0.49 7.65
N ILE A 230 24.57 1.40 8.41
CA ILE A 230 23.12 1.60 8.35
C ILE A 230 22.67 2.36 7.08
N LEU A 231 23.33 3.44 6.70
CA LEU A 231 22.81 4.33 5.65
C LEU A 231 22.57 3.67 4.29
N PRO A 232 23.44 2.79 3.77
CA PRO A 232 23.26 2.24 2.42
C PRO A 232 21.95 1.48 2.22
N HIS A 233 21.48 0.76 3.23
CA HIS A 233 20.20 0.02 3.17
C HIS A 233 19.10 0.68 4.01
N GLY A 234 19.48 1.23 5.16
CA GLY A 234 18.55 1.86 6.09
C GLY A 234 17.87 3.12 5.54
N SER A 235 18.51 3.82 4.58
CA SER A 235 17.89 4.94 3.86
C SER A 235 16.59 4.56 3.14
N ILE A 236 16.41 3.30 2.83
CA ILE A 236 15.21 2.72 2.20
C ILE A 236 14.41 1.87 3.20
N GLU A 237 15.06 1.02 4.01
CA GLU A 237 14.38 0.10 4.94
C GLU A 237 13.63 0.82 6.06
N LEU A 238 14.25 1.82 6.71
CA LEU A 238 13.59 2.55 7.78
C LEU A 238 12.35 3.31 7.30
N PRO A 239 12.40 4.08 6.19
CA PRO A 239 11.19 4.64 5.59
C PRO A 239 10.16 3.57 5.20
N ALA A 240 10.58 2.40 4.71
CA ALA A 240 9.66 1.33 4.34
C ALA A 240 8.87 0.82 5.55
N VAL A 241 9.53 0.58 6.70
CA VAL A 241 8.87 0.20 7.95
C VAL A 241 7.90 1.29 8.42
N ILE A 242 8.29 2.57 8.34
CA ILE A 242 7.43 3.71 8.71
C ILE A 242 6.21 3.79 7.76
N ILE A 243 6.37 3.51 6.47
CA ILE A 243 5.26 3.43 5.50
C ILE A 243 4.36 2.22 5.80
N GLY A 244 4.91 1.09 6.25
CA GLY A 244 4.11 -0.01 6.80
C GLY A 244 3.25 0.44 7.98
N GLY A 245 3.83 1.21 8.90
CA GLY A 245 3.12 1.86 9.99
C GLY A 245 2.08 2.89 9.52
N GLN A 246 2.38 3.69 8.49
CA GLN A 246 1.42 4.58 7.85
C GLN A 246 0.19 3.82 7.36
N ALA A 247 0.37 2.66 6.74
CA ALA A 247 -0.72 1.80 6.29
C ALA A 247 -1.55 1.29 7.48
N GLY A 248 -0.89 0.87 8.58
CA GLY A 248 -1.54 0.44 9.81
C GLY A 248 -2.35 1.56 10.47
N LEU A 249 -1.77 2.76 10.61
CA LEU A 249 -2.47 3.91 11.18
C LEU A 249 -3.62 4.39 10.30
N ALA A 250 -3.50 4.29 8.96
CA ALA A 250 -4.61 4.57 8.05
C ALA A 250 -5.77 3.57 8.23
N LEU A 251 -5.45 2.28 8.45
CA LEU A 251 -6.43 1.24 8.79
C LEU A 251 -7.10 1.54 10.14
N GLY A 252 -6.31 1.84 11.18
CA GLY A 252 -6.82 2.20 12.51
C GLY A 252 -7.74 3.42 12.47
N GLY A 253 -7.38 4.45 11.72
CA GLY A 253 -8.20 5.65 11.51
C GLY A 253 -9.54 5.34 10.82
N ALA A 254 -9.55 4.41 9.86
CA ALA A 254 -10.78 3.95 9.21
C ALA A 254 -11.69 3.18 10.19
N LEU A 255 -11.11 2.40 11.11
CA LEU A 255 -11.86 1.71 12.16
C LEU A 255 -12.47 2.69 13.16
N LEU A 256 -11.72 3.69 13.60
CA LEU A 256 -12.18 4.73 14.54
C LEU A 256 -13.26 5.64 13.93
N GLY A 257 -13.28 5.79 12.62
CA GLY A 257 -14.26 6.62 11.92
C GLY A 257 -13.98 8.13 11.94
N GLN A 258 -13.00 8.61 12.67
CA GLN A 258 -12.46 9.99 12.75
C GLN A 258 -13.29 11.09 12.01
N GLY A 259 -14.54 11.33 12.45
CA GLY A 259 -15.45 12.31 11.84
C GLY A 259 -16.23 11.83 10.60
N ASN A 260 -15.99 10.62 10.12
CA ASN A 260 -16.74 10.02 9.03
C ASN A 260 -17.84 9.09 9.54
N ARG A 261 -19.12 9.49 9.37
CA ARG A 261 -20.31 8.72 9.79
C ARG A 261 -20.71 7.60 8.84
N ALA A 262 -19.96 7.37 7.75
CA ALA A 262 -20.24 6.27 6.82
C ALA A 262 -20.13 4.90 7.52
N PRO A 263 -20.88 3.88 7.06
CA PRO A 263 -20.76 2.50 7.56
C PRO A 263 -19.31 2.00 7.52
N LEU A 264 -18.94 1.15 8.48
CA LEU A 264 -17.57 0.60 8.59
C LEU A 264 -17.06 -0.02 7.27
N SER A 265 -17.93 -0.80 6.62
CA SER A 265 -17.60 -1.45 5.34
C SER A 265 -17.22 -0.43 4.24
N SER A 266 -17.92 0.70 4.18
CA SER A 266 -17.62 1.78 3.23
C SER A 266 -16.30 2.47 3.56
N ARG A 267 -16.03 2.73 4.85
CA ARG A 267 -14.76 3.31 5.31
C ARG A 267 -13.57 2.42 5.00
N LEU A 268 -13.67 1.12 5.28
CA LEU A 268 -12.63 0.14 4.97
C LEU A 268 -12.40 0.03 3.46
N ARG A 269 -13.49 -0.04 2.67
CA ARG A 269 -13.39 -0.10 1.20
C ARG A 269 -12.71 1.13 0.62
N SER A 270 -12.88 2.31 1.24
CA SER A 270 -12.24 3.55 0.78
C SER A 270 -10.74 3.63 1.05
N VAL A 271 -10.22 2.93 2.08
CA VAL A 271 -8.79 2.95 2.42
C VAL A 271 -8.02 1.74 1.87
N ALA A 272 -8.71 0.63 1.60
CA ALA A 272 -8.09 -0.64 1.18
C ALA A 272 -7.18 -0.51 -0.06
N PRO A 273 -7.54 0.23 -1.13
CA PRO A 273 -6.66 0.39 -2.29
C PRO A 273 -5.36 1.14 -1.95
N ASP A 274 -5.42 2.13 -1.06
CA ASP A 274 -4.24 2.86 -0.60
C ASP A 274 -3.33 1.95 0.22
N ILE A 275 -3.90 1.20 1.17
CA ILE A 275 -3.16 0.26 2.02
C ILE A 275 -2.46 -0.80 1.16
N ALA A 276 -3.18 -1.42 0.22
CA ALA A 276 -2.61 -2.42 -0.69
C ALA A 276 -1.46 -1.82 -1.53
N THR A 277 -1.62 -0.58 -2.00
CA THR A 277 -0.60 0.12 -2.76
C THR A 277 0.62 0.46 -1.90
N LEU A 278 0.43 0.91 -0.66
CA LEU A 278 1.52 1.22 0.27
C LEU A 278 2.33 -0.04 0.60
N ILE A 279 1.68 -1.15 0.95
CA ILE A 279 2.37 -2.40 1.28
C ILE A 279 3.07 -3.00 0.07
N GLY A 280 2.45 -2.95 -1.12
CA GLY A 280 3.11 -3.36 -2.35
C GLY A 280 4.36 -2.51 -2.65
N GLY A 281 4.28 -1.18 -2.44
CA GLY A 281 5.42 -0.27 -2.57
C GLY A 281 6.53 -0.57 -1.56
N VAL A 282 6.17 -0.83 -0.29
CA VAL A 282 7.08 -1.28 0.76
C VAL A 282 7.82 -2.56 0.35
N ALA A 283 7.10 -3.55 -0.22
CA ALA A 283 7.73 -4.78 -0.68
C ALA A 283 8.81 -4.52 -1.75
N VAL A 284 8.53 -3.64 -2.73
CA VAL A 284 9.51 -3.26 -3.75
C VAL A 284 10.71 -2.54 -3.12
N MET A 285 10.48 -1.62 -2.18
CA MET A 285 11.55 -0.92 -1.46
C MET A 285 12.44 -1.88 -0.69
N LEU A 286 11.87 -2.85 0.03
CA LEU A 286 12.62 -3.82 0.82
C LEU A 286 13.39 -4.83 -0.05
N VAL A 287 12.88 -5.19 -1.22
CA VAL A 287 13.65 -5.99 -2.21
C VAL A 287 14.87 -5.20 -2.68
N TRP A 288 14.72 -3.92 -3.01
CA TRP A 288 15.84 -3.07 -3.38
C TRP A 288 16.89 -2.96 -2.26
N ALA A 289 16.44 -2.66 -1.03
CA ALA A 289 17.31 -2.55 0.13
C ALA A 289 18.08 -3.87 0.41
N GLY A 290 17.43 -5.01 0.26
CA GLY A 290 18.05 -6.33 0.40
C GLY A 290 19.16 -6.58 -0.67
N LEU A 291 18.98 -6.07 -1.90
CA LEU A 291 20.04 -6.11 -2.92
C LEU A 291 21.22 -5.22 -2.51
N VAL A 292 20.96 -3.98 -2.07
CA VAL A 292 22.01 -3.07 -1.59
C VAL A 292 22.74 -3.67 -0.39
N GLU A 293 22.03 -4.29 0.54
CA GLU A 293 22.64 -4.96 1.69
C GLU A 293 23.55 -6.12 1.25
N SER A 294 23.10 -6.98 0.35
CA SER A 294 23.85 -8.14 -0.10
C SER A 294 25.15 -7.79 -0.83
N TYR A 295 25.11 -6.73 -1.66
CA TYR A 295 26.23 -6.43 -2.57
C TYR A 295 27.07 -5.24 -2.13
N PHE A 296 26.57 -4.34 -1.31
CA PHE A 296 27.24 -3.09 -0.98
C PHE A 296 27.47 -2.89 0.52
N SER A 297 26.44 -3.03 1.36
CA SER A 297 26.54 -2.70 2.80
C SER A 297 27.50 -3.61 3.56
N GLN A 298 27.64 -4.87 3.16
CA GLN A 298 28.46 -5.87 3.84
C GLN A 298 29.96 -5.78 3.54
N HIS A 299 30.38 -4.82 2.69
CA HIS A 299 31.79 -4.58 2.48
C HIS A 299 32.26 -3.45 3.40
N HIS A 300 33.26 -3.76 4.25
CA HIS A 300 33.85 -2.82 5.21
C HIS A 300 35.27 -2.39 4.77
N GLN A 301 35.86 -1.44 5.51
CA GLN A 301 37.24 -1.06 5.28
C GLN A 301 38.18 -2.26 5.44
N PRO A 302 39.29 -2.31 4.68
CA PRO A 302 39.79 -1.29 3.75
C PRO A 302 39.21 -1.34 2.33
N ARG A 303 38.32 -2.31 2.01
CA ARG A 303 37.81 -2.52 0.64
C ARG A 303 36.89 -1.39 0.18
N LEU A 304 36.02 -0.90 1.08
CA LEU A 304 35.04 0.13 0.75
C LEU A 304 35.05 1.24 1.81
N PRO A 305 35.42 2.48 1.46
CA PRO A 305 35.41 3.60 2.42
C PRO A 305 34.01 3.93 2.95
N TYR A 306 33.90 4.22 4.25
CA TYR A 306 32.62 4.60 4.85
C TYR A 306 32.05 5.89 4.24
N SER A 307 32.88 6.85 3.84
CA SER A 307 32.45 8.07 3.16
C SER A 307 31.64 7.78 1.88
N LEU A 308 32.06 6.80 1.08
CA LEU A 308 31.35 6.40 -0.12
C LEU A 308 29.98 5.76 0.22
N LYS A 309 29.94 4.91 1.25
CA LYS A 309 28.72 4.26 1.73
C LYS A 309 27.73 5.30 2.27
N ILE A 310 28.19 6.24 3.05
CA ILE A 310 27.39 7.35 3.60
C ILE A 310 26.83 8.20 2.47
N SER A 311 27.69 8.61 1.51
CA SER A 311 27.22 9.40 0.36
C SER A 311 26.18 8.68 -0.47
N PHE A 312 26.35 7.38 -0.70
CA PHE A 312 25.39 6.56 -1.41
C PHE A 312 24.02 6.55 -0.70
N GLY A 313 23.98 6.25 0.61
CA GLY A 313 22.74 6.21 1.37
C GLY A 313 22.04 7.60 1.45
N LEU A 314 22.82 8.69 1.53
CA LEU A 314 22.24 10.04 1.49
C LEU A 314 21.61 10.34 0.12
N ILE A 315 22.26 9.94 -0.98
CA ILE A 315 21.71 10.10 -2.33
C ILE A 315 20.40 9.30 -2.46
N GLU A 316 20.38 8.04 -2.01
CA GLU A 316 19.16 7.21 -2.02
C GLU A 316 18.03 7.86 -1.22
N LEU A 317 18.32 8.41 -0.04
CA LEU A 317 17.32 9.10 0.78
C LEU A 317 16.74 10.33 0.05
N VAL A 318 17.59 11.14 -0.59
CA VAL A 318 17.15 12.30 -1.38
C VAL A 318 16.28 11.87 -2.56
N VAL A 319 16.68 10.81 -3.28
CA VAL A 319 15.91 10.24 -4.38
C VAL A 319 14.54 9.73 -3.88
N LEU A 320 14.52 9.01 -2.77
CA LEU A 320 13.27 8.51 -2.17
C LEU A 320 12.34 9.64 -1.76
N VAL A 321 12.85 10.68 -1.08
CA VAL A 321 12.04 11.84 -0.67
C VAL A 321 11.48 12.56 -1.89
N THR A 322 12.30 12.79 -2.92
CA THR A 322 11.87 13.40 -4.19
C THR A 322 10.80 12.57 -4.87
N PHE A 323 10.99 11.25 -4.92
CA PHE A 323 10.03 10.31 -5.47
C PHE A 323 8.69 10.34 -4.74
N LEU A 324 8.67 10.24 -3.41
CA LEU A 324 7.46 10.24 -2.61
C LEU A 324 6.73 11.60 -2.63
N THR A 325 7.44 12.71 -2.87
CA THR A 325 6.86 14.05 -2.98
C THR A 325 6.49 14.45 -4.41
N SER A 326 6.84 13.67 -5.42
CA SER A 326 6.59 13.95 -6.85
C SER A 326 5.14 14.34 -7.19
N PRO A 327 4.07 13.73 -6.61
CA PRO A 327 2.70 14.12 -6.90
C PRO A 327 2.35 15.57 -6.53
N LEU A 328 3.06 16.15 -5.55
CA LEU A 328 2.85 17.54 -5.13
C LEU A 328 3.36 18.53 -6.20
N TRP A 329 4.43 18.18 -6.89
CA TRP A 329 5.05 19.01 -7.92
C TRP A 329 4.17 19.08 -9.17
N PHE A 330 3.60 17.95 -9.61
CA PHE A 330 2.65 17.92 -10.73
C PHE A 330 1.37 18.72 -10.44
N ARG A 331 0.85 18.67 -9.20
CA ARG A 331 -0.34 19.45 -8.82
C ARG A 331 -0.08 20.95 -8.78
N ARG A 332 1.12 21.39 -8.38
CA ARG A 332 1.48 22.83 -8.38
C ARG A 332 1.62 23.37 -9.78
N ARG A 333 2.24 22.61 -10.69
CA ARG A 333 2.40 23.00 -12.09
C ARG A 333 1.07 23.21 -12.80
N ASN A 334 0.12 22.28 -12.65
CA ASN A 334 -1.22 22.42 -13.25
C ASN A 334 -2.06 23.56 -12.66
N ARG A 335 -1.74 24.08 -11.46
CA ARG A 335 -2.42 25.26 -10.88
C ARG A 335 -1.81 26.58 -11.33
N GLN A 336 -0.60 26.58 -11.86
CA GLN A 336 0.04 27.79 -12.40
C GLN A 336 -0.27 27.99 -13.90
N GLU A 337 -0.76 26.94 -14.55
CA GLU A 337 -1.16 26.95 -15.97
C GLU A 337 -2.68 27.21 -16.15
N GLN A 338 -3.45 27.36 -15.06
CA GLN A 338 -4.86 27.78 -15.02
C GLN A 338 -5.00 29.20 -14.47
#